data_ea3fd6b9148f5976db705ce347fdd5df
#
_entry.id   ea3fd6b9148f5976db705ce347fdd5df
#
_cell.length_a   1.000
_cell.length_b   1.000
_cell.length_c   1.000
_cell.angle_alpha   90.00
_cell.angle_beta   90.00
_cell.angle_gamma   90.00
#
_symmetry.space_group_name_H-M   'P 1'
#
loop_
_entity.id
_entity.type
_entity.pdbx_description
1 polymer ?
#
loop_
_entity_poly.entity_id
_entity_poly.type
_entity_poly.pdbx_seq_one_letter_code
_entity_poly.pdbx_strand_id
1 'polypeptide(L)'
;MQELFYNSRNTQTIPILFLMLIDMSKIVYYSLEDLEKLKSELNKLMTIDRINISKQIAEARDKGDLSENAEYDAAKEAQGLLEMRIIKLEGKIANARVVDTSKLAKDKVLLYSKVEMKNLKTGITVHYILVPESESNITEKKISISSPIGKGLLGKKSGDVAHINTPSGIIEFKIINISR
;
A
#
# COMPACT_ATOMS: atom_id res chain seq x y z
N MET A 1 22.72 -9.70 30.44
CA MET A 1 21.89 -8.92 31.36
C MET A 1 21.36 -7.71 30.58
N GLN A 2 20.20 -7.82 29.98
CA GLN A 2 19.46 -6.68 29.41
C GLN A 2 18.02 -6.83 29.81
N GLU A 3 17.59 -5.86 30.63
CA GLU A 3 16.26 -5.82 31.20
C GLU A 3 15.21 -5.50 30.15
N LEU A 4 14.22 -6.37 30.08
CA LEU A 4 12.98 -6.20 29.35
C LEU A 4 12.12 -5.19 30.12
N PHE A 5 11.89 -4.01 29.58
CA PHE A 5 10.86 -3.09 30.06
C PHE A 5 9.48 -3.65 29.71
N TYR A 6 8.87 -4.28 30.70
CA TYR A 6 7.50 -4.76 30.66
C TYR A 6 6.56 -3.62 31.04
N ASN A 7 5.86 -3.08 30.07
CA ASN A 7 4.83 -2.07 30.33
C ASN A 7 3.46 -2.75 30.44
N SER A 8 3.05 -2.99 31.69
CA SER A 8 1.78 -3.60 32.04
C SER A 8 0.64 -2.59 31.96
N ARG A 9 -0.05 -2.49 30.85
CA ARG A 9 -1.48 -2.09 30.78
C ARG A 9 -2.02 -2.45 29.39
N ASN A 10 -2.85 -3.45 29.35
CA ASN A 10 -3.67 -3.98 28.25
C ASN A 10 -3.15 -5.29 27.65
N THR A 11 -3.30 -6.37 28.40
CA THR A 11 -3.06 -7.73 27.94
C THR A 11 -4.19 -8.21 27.05
N GLN A 12 -4.23 -7.76 25.79
CA GLN A 12 -4.76 -8.61 24.74
C GLN A 12 -3.61 -9.52 24.30
N THR A 13 -3.69 -10.77 24.71
CA THR A 13 -2.75 -11.83 24.29
C THR A 13 -2.89 -12.01 22.80
N ILE A 14 -2.01 -11.36 22.03
CA ILE A 14 -1.91 -11.57 20.58
C ILE A 14 -1.45 -13.02 20.40
N PRO A 15 -2.21 -13.89 19.71
CA PRO A 15 -1.81 -15.27 19.51
C PRO A 15 -0.44 -15.29 18.79
N ILE A 16 0.44 -16.18 19.22
CA ILE A 16 1.79 -16.39 18.63
C ILE A 16 1.71 -16.62 17.12
N LEU A 17 0.60 -17.19 16.64
CA LEU A 17 0.28 -17.36 15.23
C LEU A 17 0.13 -15.99 14.49
N PHE A 18 -0.32 -14.95 15.19
CA PHE A 18 -0.43 -13.58 14.65
C PHE A 18 0.96 -12.93 14.49
N LEU A 19 1.88 -13.22 15.41
CA LEU A 19 3.27 -12.74 15.32
C LEU A 19 4.04 -13.38 14.14
N MET A 20 3.71 -14.59 13.74
CA MET A 20 4.32 -15.28 12.58
C MET A 20 3.80 -14.80 11.22
N LEU A 21 2.64 -14.15 11.18
CA LEU A 21 2.04 -13.61 9.95
C LEU A 21 2.46 -12.18 9.63
N ILE A 22 3.04 -11.45 10.59
CA ILE A 22 3.62 -10.14 10.35
C ILE A 22 5.05 -10.36 9.84
N ASP A 23 5.22 -10.32 8.53
CA ASP A 23 6.55 -10.20 7.94
C ASP A 23 7.12 -8.83 8.31
N MET A 24 7.75 -8.74 9.47
CA MET A 24 8.35 -7.52 10.03
C MET A 24 9.57 -7.04 9.22
N SER A 25 9.94 -7.74 8.16
CA SER A 25 11.14 -7.46 7.38
C SER A 25 10.94 -6.41 6.28
N LYS A 26 9.69 -6.02 5.96
CA LYS A 26 9.41 -5.19 4.79
C LYS A 26 8.76 -3.86 5.17
N ILE A 27 9.60 -2.89 5.56
CA ILE A 27 9.15 -1.50 5.70
C ILE A 27 8.60 -1.01 4.35
N VAL A 28 7.37 -0.51 4.35
CA VAL A 28 6.72 0.08 3.18
C VAL A 28 6.50 1.56 3.42
N TYR A 29 6.94 2.36 2.47
CA TYR A 29 6.76 3.81 2.53
C TYR A 29 5.41 4.21 1.95
N TYR A 30 4.75 5.16 2.60
CA TYR A 30 3.47 5.72 2.19
C TYR A 30 3.50 7.24 2.27
N SER A 31 2.65 7.90 1.47
CA SER A 31 2.28 9.28 1.73
C SER A 31 1.41 9.36 3.00
N LEU A 32 1.35 10.53 3.63
CA LEU A 32 0.46 10.74 4.77
C LEU A 32 -0.99 10.46 4.37
N GLU A 33 -1.39 10.97 3.20
CA GLU A 33 -2.76 10.81 2.68
C GLU A 33 -3.13 9.34 2.48
N ASP A 34 -2.24 8.53 1.88
CA ASP A 34 -2.55 7.14 1.60
C ASP A 34 -2.53 6.28 2.87
N LEU A 35 -1.68 6.62 3.85
CA LEU A 35 -1.74 5.97 5.17
C LEU A 35 -3.06 6.27 5.89
N GLU A 36 -3.57 7.50 5.82
CA GLU A 36 -4.86 7.86 6.40
C GLU A 36 -6.03 7.15 5.68
N LYS A 37 -5.96 6.95 4.37
CA LYS A 37 -6.94 6.13 3.63
C LYS A 37 -6.94 4.68 4.12
N LEU A 38 -5.76 4.07 4.30
CA LEU A 38 -5.66 2.70 4.84
C LEU A 38 -6.24 2.59 6.24
N LYS A 39 -5.97 3.56 7.12
CA LYS A 39 -6.54 3.60 8.47
C LYS A 39 -8.06 3.77 8.45
N SER A 40 -8.57 4.62 7.57
CA SER A 40 -10.01 4.82 7.39
C SER A 40 -10.70 3.55 6.89
N GLU A 41 -10.10 2.86 5.92
CA GLU A 41 -10.59 1.55 5.44
C GLU A 41 -10.61 0.53 6.58
N LEU A 42 -9.53 0.40 7.34
CA LEU A 42 -9.47 -0.50 8.50
C LEU A 42 -10.58 -0.20 9.52
N ASN A 43 -10.75 1.07 9.86
CA ASN A 43 -11.80 1.48 10.77
C ASN A 43 -13.19 1.09 10.27
N LYS A 44 -13.49 1.29 8.98
CA LYS A 44 -14.76 0.87 8.36
C LYS A 44 -14.97 -0.63 8.47
N LEU A 45 -13.96 -1.44 8.12
CA LEU A 45 -14.05 -2.90 8.22
C LEU A 45 -14.36 -3.35 9.65
N MET A 46 -13.71 -2.72 10.65
CA MET A 46 -13.88 -3.10 12.08
C MET A 46 -15.18 -2.61 12.69
N THR A 47 -15.64 -1.41 12.33
CA THR A 47 -16.78 -0.75 13.03
C THR A 47 -18.11 -0.91 12.29
N ILE A 48 -18.06 -1.11 10.98
CA ILE A 48 -19.29 -1.23 10.17
C ILE A 48 -19.45 -2.65 9.63
N ASP A 49 -18.47 -3.14 8.88
CA ASP A 49 -18.61 -4.39 8.15
C ASP A 49 -18.65 -5.59 9.10
N ARG A 50 -17.83 -5.60 10.17
CA ARG A 50 -17.85 -6.65 11.19
C ARG A 50 -19.19 -6.72 11.92
N ILE A 51 -19.80 -5.58 12.24
CA ILE A 51 -21.12 -5.53 12.89
C ILE A 51 -22.20 -6.06 11.93
N ASN A 52 -22.15 -5.67 10.64
CA ASN A 52 -23.12 -6.13 9.65
C ASN A 52 -23.06 -7.65 9.46
N ILE A 53 -21.87 -8.23 9.35
CA ILE A 53 -21.70 -9.69 9.24
C ILE A 53 -22.18 -10.38 10.51
N SER A 54 -21.89 -9.84 11.69
CA SER A 54 -22.39 -10.40 12.95
C SER A 54 -23.92 -10.44 13.01
N LYS A 55 -24.59 -9.40 12.48
CA LYS A 55 -26.07 -9.39 12.36
C LYS A 55 -26.54 -10.46 11.37
N GLN A 56 -25.91 -10.59 10.20
CA GLN A 56 -26.27 -11.62 9.22
C GLN A 56 -26.14 -13.04 9.81
N ILE A 57 -25.09 -13.30 10.59
CA ILE A 57 -24.91 -14.58 11.29
C ILE A 57 -26.04 -14.81 12.30
N ALA A 58 -26.41 -13.80 13.08
CA ALA A 58 -27.50 -13.91 14.04
C ALA A 58 -28.84 -14.16 13.35
N GLU A 59 -29.17 -13.40 12.32
CA GLU A 59 -30.40 -13.55 11.52
C GLU A 59 -30.48 -14.93 10.86
N ALA A 60 -29.37 -15.45 10.32
CA ALA A 60 -29.34 -16.78 9.74
C ALA A 60 -29.54 -17.88 10.81
N ARG A 61 -28.95 -17.69 12.01
CA ARG A 61 -29.11 -18.60 13.15
C ARG A 61 -30.55 -18.66 13.65
N ASP A 62 -31.24 -17.54 13.69
CA ASP A 62 -32.61 -17.42 14.17
C ASP A 62 -33.63 -18.11 13.24
N LYS A 63 -33.25 -18.43 11.98
CA LYS A 63 -34.10 -19.11 11.01
C LYS A 63 -34.22 -20.62 11.26
N GLY A 64 -33.50 -21.22 12.19
CA GLY A 64 -33.68 -22.60 12.63
C GLY A 64 -32.49 -23.52 12.35
N ASP A 65 -32.74 -24.73 11.83
CA ASP A 65 -31.74 -25.80 11.72
C ASP A 65 -30.44 -25.34 10.99
N LEU A 66 -29.32 -25.35 11.75
CA LEU A 66 -28.04 -24.91 11.27
C LEU A 66 -27.36 -25.96 10.36
N SER A 67 -27.80 -27.21 10.39
CA SER A 67 -27.12 -28.29 9.65
C SER A 67 -27.34 -28.22 8.14
N GLU A 68 -28.38 -27.51 7.68
CA GLU A 68 -28.70 -27.30 6.25
C GLU A 68 -28.86 -25.80 5.90
N ASN A 69 -28.36 -24.87 6.76
CA ASN A 69 -28.56 -23.44 6.59
C ASN A 69 -27.44 -22.81 5.75
N ALA A 70 -27.62 -22.82 4.43
CA ALA A 70 -26.65 -22.21 3.49
C ALA A 70 -26.38 -20.71 3.75
N GLU A 71 -27.35 -19.95 4.32
CA GLU A 71 -27.15 -18.54 4.67
C GLU A 71 -26.20 -18.38 5.85
N TYR A 72 -26.28 -19.29 6.85
CA TYR A 72 -25.36 -19.30 7.98
C TYR A 72 -23.92 -19.59 7.52
N ASP A 73 -23.74 -20.60 6.67
CA ASP A 73 -22.42 -20.98 6.14
C ASP A 73 -21.83 -19.86 5.31
N ALA A 74 -22.61 -19.22 4.43
CA ALA A 74 -22.18 -18.08 3.64
C ALA A 74 -21.78 -16.89 4.52
N ALA A 75 -22.54 -16.59 5.58
CA ALA A 75 -22.21 -15.52 6.52
C ALA A 75 -20.95 -15.82 7.33
N LYS A 76 -20.70 -17.08 7.69
CA LYS A 76 -19.46 -17.52 8.35
C LYS A 76 -18.25 -17.45 7.43
N GLU A 77 -18.39 -17.80 6.18
CA GLU A 77 -17.34 -17.63 5.18
C GLU A 77 -17.01 -16.15 4.98
N ALA A 78 -18.03 -15.30 4.82
CA ALA A 78 -17.85 -13.85 4.71
C ALA A 78 -17.15 -13.26 5.94
N GLN A 79 -17.46 -13.76 7.16
CA GLN A 79 -16.74 -13.38 8.37
C GLN A 79 -15.26 -13.73 8.29
N GLY A 80 -14.93 -14.94 7.85
CA GLY A 80 -13.54 -15.38 7.69
C GLY A 80 -12.77 -14.50 6.69
N LEU A 81 -13.37 -14.18 5.56
CA LEU A 81 -12.78 -13.32 4.54
C LEU A 81 -12.57 -11.88 5.06
N LEU A 82 -13.53 -11.34 5.83
CA LEU A 82 -13.40 -10.03 6.47
C LEU A 82 -12.23 -9.99 7.45
N GLU A 83 -12.12 -10.97 8.35
CA GLU A 83 -11.04 -11.02 9.33
C GLU A 83 -9.66 -11.15 8.65
N MET A 84 -9.55 -11.95 7.59
CA MET A 84 -8.31 -12.01 6.80
C MET A 84 -7.95 -10.65 6.17
N ARG A 85 -8.96 -9.90 5.68
CA ARG A 85 -8.74 -8.56 5.12
C ARG A 85 -8.27 -7.57 6.19
N ILE A 86 -8.88 -7.62 7.39
CA ILE A 86 -8.49 -6.80 8.55
C ILE A 86 -7.02 -7.09 8.92
N ILE A 87 -6.66 -8.34 9.14
CA ILE A 87 -5.29 -8.75 9.49
C ILE A 87 -4.27 -8.27 8.45
N LYS A 88 -4.59 -8.43 7.15
CA LYS A 88 -3.71 -7.98 6.07
C LYS A 88 -3.53 -6.46 6.08
N LEU A 89 -4.58 -5.71 6.39
CA LEU A 89 -4.54 -4.24 6.41
C LEU A 89 -3.80 -3.74 7.65
N GLU A 90 -4.02 -4.35 8.82
CA GLU A 90 -3.25 -4.08 10.05
C GLU A 90 -1.76 -4.31 9.83
N GLY A 91 -1.38 -5.42 9.19
CA GLY A 91 0.01 -5.71 8.84
C GLY A 91 0.64 -4.65 7.93
N LYS A 92 -0.10 -4.15 6.93
CA LYS A 92 0.37 -3.05 6.08
C LYS A 92 0.60 -1.77 6.87
N ILE A 93 -0.34 -1.41 7.77
CA ILE A 93 -0.25 -0.20 8.59
C ILE A 93 0.88 -0.30 9.61
N ALA A 94 1.08 -1.46 10.23
CA ALA A 94 2.17 -1.70 11.18
C ALA A 94 3.56 -1.51 10.55
N ASN A 95 3.72 -1.94 9.28
CA ASN A 95 4.97 -1.82 8.53
C ASN A 95 5.09 -0.48 7.79
N ALA A 96 4.09 0.40 7.88
CA ALA A 96 4.08 1.67 7.18
C ALA A 96 5.06 2.69 7.80
N ARG A 97 5.74 3.43 6.93
CA ARG A 97 6.53 4.61 7.30
C ARG A 97 6.11 5.78 6.41
N VAL A 98 5.82 6.91 7.03
CA VAL A 98 5.47 8.14 6.30
C VAL A 98 6.73 8.80 5.76
N VAL A 99 6.70 9.16 4.48
CA VAL A 99 7.74 9.98 3.86
C VAL A 99 7.36 11.45 3.97
N ASP A 100 8.17 12.23 4.69
CA ASP A 100 8.03 13.68 4.69
C ASP A 100 8.60 14.26 3.38
N THR A 101 7.72 14.45 2.42
CA THR A 101 8.10 14.95 1.10
C THR A 101 8.57 16.40 1.11
N SER A 102 8.27 17.17 2.16
CA SER A 102 8.63 18.58 2.26
C SER A 102 10.14 18.80 2.42
N LYS A 103 10.84 17.81 3.01
CA LYS A 103 12.28 17.84 3.28
C LYS A 103 13.14 17.28 2.14
N LEU A 104 12.52 16.72 1.12
CA LEU A 104 13.26 16.12 0.01
C LEU A 104 13.78 17.20 -0.95
N ALA A 105 14.99 17.01 -1.48
CA ALA A 105 15.61 17.92 -2.45
C ALA A 105 14.74 18.07 -3.70
N LYS A 106 14.53 19.30 -4.19
CA LYS A 106 13.65 19.60 -5.34
C LYS A 106 14.37 19.53 -6.69
N ASP A 107 15.69 19.45 -6.67
CA ASP A 107 16.55 19.45 -7.86
C ASP A 107 16.74 18.06 -8.50
N LYS A 108 16.30 17.01 -7.80
CA LYS A 108 16.44 15.62 -8.23
C LYS A 108 15.11 14.87 -8.19
N VAL A 109 15.00 13.90 -9.08
CA VAL A 109 13.91 12.92 -9.07
C VAL A 109 14.06 12.01 -7.87
N LEU A 110 13.12 12.09 -6.95
CA LEU A 110 13.02 11.28 -5.74
C LEU A 110 11.61 10.68 -5.62
N LEU A 111 11.36 9.96 -4.53
CA LEU A 111 10.03 9.47 -4.22
C LEU A 111 9.01 10.63 -4.17
N TYR A 112 7.82 10.44 -4.72
CA TYR A 112 6.75 11.42 -4.90
C TYR A 112 7.08 12.60 -5.81
N SER A 113 8.19 12.56 -6.58
CA SER A 113 8.44 13.55 -7.62
C SER A 113 7.50 13.33 -8.82
N LYS A 114 6.88 14.40 -9.28
CA LYS A 114 6.17 14.47 -10.56
C LYS A 114 7.18 14.88 -11.63
N VAL A 115 7.45 13.96 -12.56
CA VAL A 115 8.47 14.13 -13.60
C VAL A 115 7.81 14.27 -14.95
N GLU A 116 8.11 15.37 -15.61
CA GLU A 116 7.81 15.59 -17.01
C GLU A 116 9.01 15.21 -17.86
N MET A 117 8.83 14.33 -18.82
CA MET A 117 9.91 13.85 -19.68
C MET A 117 9.48 13.65 -21.13
N LYS A 118 10.41 13.86 -22.04
CA LYS A 118 10.20 13.72 -23.49
C LYS A 118 10.97 12.51 -24.01
N ASN A 119 10.27 11.62 -24.69
CA ASN A 119 10.89 10.53 -25.42
C ASN A 119 11.69 11.10 -26.58
N LEU A 120 12.99 10.83 -26.63
CA LEU A 120 13.87 11.40 -27.66
C LEU A 120 13.65 10.80 -29.07
N LYS A 121 13.14 9.55 -29.13
CA LYS A 121 12.86 8.87 -30.40
C LYS A 121 11.53 9.31 -31.03
N THR A 122 10.47 9.43 -30.19
CA THR A 122 9.11 9.71 -30.70
C THR A 122 8.72 11.18 -30.55
N GLY A 123 9.44 11.96 -29.76
CA GLY A 123 9.12 13.35 -29.45
C GLY A 123 7.96 13.54 -28.47
N ILE A 124 7.32 12.46 -28.00
CA ILE A 124 6.16 12.51 -27.14
C ILE A 124 6.58 12.87 -25.70
N THR A 125 5.85 13.82 -25.10
CA THR A 125 6.02 14.21 -23.70
C THR A 125 5.05 13.44 -22.81
N VAL A 126 5.54 12.89 -21.73
CA VAL A 126 4.75 12.14 -20.74
C VAL A 126 5.04 12.65 -19.32
N HIS A 127 4.08 12.46 -18.45
CA HIS A 127 4.18 12.85 -17.04
C HIS A 127 3.96 11.62 -16.18
N TYR A 128 4.85 11.39 -15.20
CA TYR A 128 4.71 10.33 -14.21
C TYR A 128 5.01 10.84 -12.81
N ILE A 129 4.35 10.22 -11.83
CA ILE A 129 4.65 10.42 -10.41
C ILE A 129 5.38 9.16 -9.93
N LEU A 130 6.56 9.33 -9.33
CA LEU A 130 7.30 8.21 -8.75
C LEU A 130 6.74 7.90 -7.36
N VAL A 131 6.27 6.69 -7.18
CA VAL A 131 5.63 6.23 -5.94
C VAL A 131 6.25 4.92 -5.45
N PRO A 132 6.03 4.52 -4.18
CA PRO A 132 6.30 3.16 -3.75
C PRO A 132 5.51 2.14 -4.57
N GLU A 133 5.96 0.89 -4.57
CA GLU A 133 5.29 -0.18 -5.32
C GLU A 133 3.83 -0.38 -4.89
N SER A 134 3.55 -0.17 -3.60
CA SER A 134 2.21 -0.28 -3.01
C SER A 134 1.19 0.74 -3.54
N GLU A 135 1.66 1.86 -4.07
CA GLU A 135 0.83 2.96 -4.58
C GLU A 135 0.84 3.05 -6.12
N SER A 136 1.52 2.11 -6.79
CA SER A 136 1.65 2.12 -8.25
C SER A 136 0.29 1.94 -8.93
N ASN A 137 -0.04 2.88 -9.82
CA ASN A 137 -1.27 2.87 -10.63
C ASN A 137 -1.02 3.54 -11.97
N ILE A 138 -0.96 2.75 -13.03
CA ILE A 138 -0.65 3.23 -14.39
C ILE A 138 -1.74 4.19 -14.90
N THR A 139 -3.00 3.95 -14.56
CA THR A 139 -4.13 4.81 -14.96
C THR A 139 -3.99 6.22 -14.39
N GLU A 140 -3.46 6.34 -13.17
CA GLU A 140 -3.17 7.61 -12.50
C GLU A 140 -1.76 8.14 -12.81
N LYS A 141 -1.06 7.52 -13.76
CA LYS A 141 0.33 7.86 -14.11
C LYS A 141 1.30 7.77 -12.92
N LYS A 142 0.99 6.94 -11.94
CA LYS A 142 1.84 6.62 -10.79
C LYS A 142 2.67 5.39 -11.12
N ILE A 143 3.99 5.54 -11.18
CA ILE A 143 4.92 4.44 -11.46
C ILE A 143 5.78 4.11 -10.25
N SER A 144 5.99 2.81 -10.03
CA SER A 144 6.85 2.36 -8.95
C SER A 144 8.31 2.77 -9.17
N ILE A 145 8.99 3.20 -8.10
CA ILE A 145 10.45 3.41 -8.10
C ILE A 145 11.22 2.12 -8.40
N SER A 146 10.62 0.93 -8.17
CA SER A 146 11.21 -0.37 -8.48
C SER A 146 11.04 -0.77 -9.95
N SER A 147 10.15 -0.10 -10.70
CA SER A 147 9.95 -0.33 -12.13
C SER A 147 11.18 0.06 -12.95
N PRO A 148 11.37 -0.47 -14.18
CA PRO A 148 12.47 -0.07 -15.05
C PRO A 148 12.53 1.44 -15.31
N ILE A 149 11.36 2.08 -15.50
CA ILE A 149 11.26 3.54 -15.69
C ILE A 149 11.62 4.25 -14.39
N GLY A 150 11.07 3.85 -13.25
CA GLY A 150 11.35 4.45 -11.95
C GLY A 150 12.82 4.39 -11.58
N LYS A 151 13.47 3.23 -11.78
CA LYS A 151 14.91 3.05 -11.56
C LYS A 151 15.76 3.93 -12.46
N GLY A 152 15.39 4.08 -13.74
CA GLY A 152 16.11 4.92 -14.68
C GLY A 152 15.99 6.43 -14.41
N LEU A 153 14.90 6.84 -13.75
CA LEU A 153 14.64 8.25 -13.43
C LEU A 153 15.20 8.65 -12.05
N LEU A 154 15.25 7.73 -11.10
CA LEU A 154 15.63 8.04 -9.71
C LEU A 154 17.01 8.70 -9.63
N GLY A 155 17.08 9.82 -8.91
CA GLY A 155 18.31 10.59 -8.71
C GLY A 155 18.72 11.52 -9.88
N LYS A 156 18.05 11.43 -11.03
CA LYS A 156 18.30 12.33 -12.17
C LYS A 156 17.83 13.75 -11.91
N LYS A 157 18.36 14.70 -12.68
CA LYS A 157 18.01 16.13 -12.61
C LYS A 157 17.23 16.57 -13.85
N SER A 158 16.63 17.74 -13.78
CA SER A 158 16.07 18.40 -14.96
C SER A 158 17.18 18.66 -15.99
N GLY A 159 16.92 18.33 -17.25
CA GLY A 159 17.89 18.38 -18.35
C GLY A 159 18.64 17.07 -18.61
N ASP A 160 18.69 16.16 -17.65
CA ASP A 160 19.35 14.86 -17.80
C ASP A 160 18.60 13.94 -18.79
N VAL A 161 19.36 13.01 -19.38
CA VAL A 161 18.82 11.91 -20.18
C VAL A 161 18.78 10.65 -19.31
N ALA A 162 17.62 10.04 -19.23
CA ALA A 162 17.41 8.76 -18.60
C ALA A 162 17.37 7.64 -19.64
N HIS A 163 18.27 6.67 -19.52
CA HIS A 163 18.29 5.46 -20.33
C HIS A 163 17.50 4.37 -19.62
N ILE A 164 16.39 3.95 -20.20
CA ILE A 164 15.46 2.99 -19.58
C ILE A 164 15.55 1.67 -20.34
N ASN A 165 16.01 0.63 -19.66
CA ASN A 165 16.07 -0.71 -20.21
C ASN A 165 14.66 -1.32 -20.19
N THR A 166 14.12 -1.61 -21.37
CA THR A 166 12.85 -2.33 -21.53
C THR A 166 13.09 -3.63 -22.30
N PRO A 167 12.15 -4.60 -22.25
CA PRO A 167 12.26 -5.82 -23.05
C PRO A 167 12.39 -5.57 -24.55
N SER A 168 11.89 -4.41 -25.03
CA SER A 168 11.96 -3.99 -26.44
C SER A 168 13.21 -3.18 -26.78
N GLY A 169 14.15 -3.00 -25.83
CA GLY A 169 15.38 -2.24 -26.00
C GLY A 169 15.47 -1.02 -25.08
N ILE A 170 16.48 -0.19 -25.29
CA ILE A 170 16.72 1.02 -24.49
C ILE A 170 15.86 2.16 -25.06
N ILE A 171 15.11 2.80 -24.17
CA ILE A 171 14.35 4.01 -24.45
C ILE A 171 15.01 5.18 -23.74
N GLU A 172 15.23 6.27 -24.46
CA GLU A 172 15.85 7.48 -23.94
C GLU A 172 14.79 8.56 -23.69
N PHE A 173 14.76 9.06 -22.46
CA PHE A 173 13.89 10.18 -22.06
C PHE A 173 14.72 11.35 -21.55
N LYS A 174 14.48 12.53 -22.10
CA LYS A 174 15.01 13.78 -21.55
C LYS A 174 14.06 14.30 -20.47
N ILE A 175 14.57 14.53 -19.27
CA ILE A 175 13.80 15.11 -18.18
C ILE A 175 13.65 16.61 -18.44
N ILE A 176 12.40 17.07 -18.54
CA ILE A 176 12.06 18.47 -18.81
C ILE A 176 11.89 19.21 -17.49
N ASN A 177 11.06 18.67 -16.61
CA ASN A 177 10.72 19.33 -15.36
C ASN A 177 10.51 18.32 -14.24
N ILE A 178 10.81 18.76 -13.00
CA ILE A 178 10.61 18.01 -11.77
C ILE A 178 9.80 18.90 -10.82
N SER A 179 8.65 18.41 -10.38
CA SER A 179 7.79 19.10 -9.41
C SER A 179 7.28 18.11 -8.33
N ARG A 180 6.55 18.62 -7.37
CA ARG A 180 5.91 17.84 -6.31
C ARG A 180 4.54 18.37 -6.01
#